data_684bac90e358641d8b3421a8ef1b9a7a
#
_entry.id   684bac90e358641d8b3421a8ef1b9a7a
#
_cell.length_a   1.000
_cell.length_b   1.000
_cell.length_c   1.000
_cell.angle_alpha   90.00
_cell.angle_beta   90.00
_cell.angle_gamma   90.00
#
_symmetry.space_group_name_H-M   'P 1'
#
loop_
_entity.id
_entity.type
_entity.pdbx_description
1 polymer ?
#
loop_
_entity_poly.entity_id
_entity_poly.type
_entity_poly.pdbx_seq_one_letter_code
_entity_poly.pdbx_strand_id
1 'polypeptide(L)'
;MAGPAHWAEARDLGAVGDGRFLNTAVLNRGILELSRSGGGTLHFSPGVYRTGTLWLKTGVTLYLESGATILGSTELADYPETPPPRPTGRLEFGRYALISAVGQQDVGIAGRGRIDGQGSNPNFSKKALIARGWSPVDAYLKRPYGLSFVQCRGVSVRDVTLADLGFWCEDYLDCENVSVQGVNVDSWKPDWNNDGIDVDGCRNVRVSNCSFRAGDDAICLKASYRDCEDVTVTNCTASSLANGIKLGTASNGGFRNIAISNVALDGVQESGITIEIVDGGTLDGVTVQNIAMRNVTAAVFIRLGDMARSWTTGAGRPGIGVLRNVSISDIVAELSPRGNLSTGGSITGLPGHPVENVSISNVRMALRGAFPRGARIDPRSVPEAGANYPEHSMFGPLPAYGLFVRHVRGLALHNVVFSGGGGDGRPAVILDDAGRVDVDGLRPDSMVVLP
;
A
#
# COMPACT_ATOMS: atom_id res chain seq x y z
N MET A 1 33.34 -8.75 18.74
CA MET A 1 32.66 -8.58 20.04
C MET A 1 31.84 -7.31 19.92
N ALA A 2 30.51 -7.37 20.01
CA ALA A 2 29.69 -6.18 20.08
C ALA A 2 30.03 -5.46 21.39
N GLY A 3 30.40 -4.16 21.31
CA GLY A 3 30.55 -3.31 22.48
C GLY A 3 29.25 -3.20 23.28
N PRO A 4 29.26 -2.67 24.51
CA PRO A 4 28.04 -2.46 25.26
C PRO A 4 27.09 -1.59 24.43
N ALA A 5 25.82 -2.01 24.35
CA ALA A 5 24.81 -1.24 23.64
C ALA A 5 24.74 0.18 24.26
N HIS A 6 25.11 1.19 23.49
CA HIS A 6 25.00 2.57 23.93
C HIS A 6 23.51 2.92 24.06
N TRP A 7 23.15 3.49 25.19
CA TRP A 7 21.79 3.90 25.51
C TRP A 7 21.81 5.35 25.98
N ALA A 8 20.97 6.19 25.41
CA ALA A 8 20.86 7.59 25.77
C ALA A 8 19.41 7.97 26.01
N GLU A 9 19.10 8.56 27.14
CA GLU A 9 17.78 9.12 27.43
C GLU A 9 17.64 10.49 26.76
N ALA A 10 16.56 10.70 26.02
CA ALA A 10 16.32 11.95 25.29
C ALA A 10 16.32 13.18 26.21
N ARG A 11 15.77 13.04 27.43
CA ARG A 11 15.73 14.13 28.41
C ARG A 11 17.12 14.50 28.94
N ASP A 12 17.98 13.52 29.11
CA ASP A 12 19.36 13.76 29.55
C ASP A 12 20.20 14.54 28.52
N LEU A 13 19.81 14.41 27.23
CA LEU A 13 20.36 15.21 26.14
C LEU A 13 19.77 16.62 26.05
N GLY A 14 18.77 16.93 26.87
CA GLY A 14 18.09 18.23 26.91
C GLY A 14 16.77 18.27 26.13
N ALA A 15 16.19 17.13 25.74
CA ALA A 15 14.87 17.12 25.14
C ALA A 15 13.77 17.35 26.18
N VAL A 16 12.76 18.12 25.82
CA VAL A 16 11.63 18.49 26.68
C VAL A 16 10.36 17.81 26.21
N GLY A 17 9.76 17.03 27.09
CA GLY A 17 8.56 16.23 26.78
C GLY A 17 7.24 16.95 27.12
N ASP A 18 7.11 18.25 26.81
CA ASP A 18 5.96 19.10 27.16
C ASP A 18 4.97 19.34 25.98
N GLY A 19 5.27 18.81 24.80
CA GLY A 19 4.49 19.00 23.57
C GLY A 19 4.64 20.38 22.92
N ARG A 20 5.45 21.26 23.46
CA ARG A 20 5.60 22.66 23.00
C ARG A 20 7.01 22.98 22.50
N PHE A 21 8.02 22.60 23.25
CA PHE A 21 9.41 22.82 22.90
C PHE A 21 9.77 22.02 21.62
N LEU A 22 10.44 22.69 20.66
CA LEU A 22 10.87 22.05 19.42
C LEU A 22 12.19 21.32 19.65
N ASN A 23 12.14 20.01 19.73
CA ASN A 23 13.28 19.15 20.08
C ASN A 23 14.17 18.75 18.91
N THR A 24 13.89 19.19 17.68
CA THR A 24 14.52 18.68 16.44
C THR A 24 16.05 18.71 16.52
N ALA A 25 16.64 19.83 16.95
CA ALA A 25 18.08 19.99 16.99
C ALA A 25 18.75 19.09 18.03
N VAL A 26 18.17 18.99 19.22
CA VAL A 26 18.74 18.19 20.32
C VAL A 26 18.64 16.69 20.02
N LEU A 27 17.50 16.23 19.48
CA LEU A 27 17.29 14.83 19.13
C LEU A 27 18.21 14.40 17.97
N ASN A 28 18.32 15.22 16.93
CA ASN A 28 19.22 14.91 15.80
C ASN A 28 20.71 14.88 16.23
N ARG A 29 21.12 15.74 17.17
CA ARG A 29 22.45 15.67 17.75
C ARG A 29 22.66 14.34 18.50
N GLY A 30 21.71 13.92 19.34
CA GLY A 30 21.79 12.64 20.05
C GLY A 30 21.85 11.44 19.11
N ILE A 31 21.05 11.42 18.05
CA ILE A 31 21.08 10.38 17.00
C ILE A 31 22.49 10.34 16.35
N LEU A 32 23.07 11.50 16.02
CA LEU A 32 24.38 11.57 15.40
C LEU A 32 25.50 11.10 16.34
N GLU A 33 25.42 11.45 17.60
CA GLU A 33 26.41 11.05 18.63
C GLU A 33 26.36 9.54 18.87
N LEU A 34 25.18 8.95 19.00
CA LEU A 34 25.01 7.50 19.12
C LEU A 34 25.58 6.77 17.90
N SER A 35 25.28 7.22 16.69
CA SER A 35 25.81 6.60 15.48
C SER A 35 27.34 6.67 15.41
N ARG A 36 27.96 7.82 15.76
CA ARG A 36 29.43 8.00 15.80
C ARG A 36 30.09 7.12 16.85
N SER A 37 29.36 6.77 17.90
CA SER A 37 29.86 5.90 18.97
C SER A 37 29.69 4.40 18.66
N GLY A 38 29.31 4.06 17.43
CA GLY A 38 29.11 2.68 16.99
C GLY A 38 27.66 2.19 17.01
N GLY A 39 26.69 3.07 17.21
CA GLY A 39 25.29 2.77 17.28
C GLY A 39 24.73 2.77 18.70
N GLY A 40 23.43 2.54 18.84
CA GLY A 40 22.76 2.48 20.14
C GLY A 40 21.29 2.85 20.09
N THR A 41 20.71 3.05 21.27
CA THR A 41 19.29 3.36 21.41
C THR A 41 19.11 4.77 21.96
N LEU A 42 18.36 5.61 21.24
CA LEU A 42 17.82 6.85 21.77
C LEU A 42 16.46 6.55 22.40
N HIS A 43 16.40 6.67 23.70
CA HIS A 43 15.25 6.29 24.50
C HIS A 43 14.37 7.51 24.83
N PHE A 44 13.07 7.33 24.70
CA PHE A 44 12.06 8.33 25.02
C PHE A 44 11.21 7.82 26.19
N SER A 45 11.42 8.35 27.37
CA SER A 45 10.52 8.15 28.52
C SER A 45 9.18 8.87 28.31
N PRO A 46 8.11 8.56 29.11
CA PRO A 46 6.80 9.16 28.93
C PRO A 46 6.82 10.68 28.84
N GLY A 47 6.19 11.24 27.81
CA GLY A 47 6.16 12.66 27.49
C GLY A 47 5.82 12.93 26.04
N VAL A 48 5.60 14.18 25.67
CA VAL A 48 5.27 14.59 24.31
C VAL A 48 6.43 15.40 23.74
N TYR A 49 7.16 14.83 22.83
CA TYR A 49 8.38 15.42 22.23
C TYR A 49 8.04 16.00 20.85
N ARG A 50 7.70 17.28 20.79
CA ARG A 50 7.44 17.96 19.51
C ARG A 50 8.73 18.10 18.72
N THR A 51 8.70 17.74 17.42
CA THR A 51 9.88 17.80 16.55
C THR A 51 9.48 18.00 15.08
N GLY A 52 10.40 18.53 14.27
CA GLY A 52 10.42 18.40 12.83
C GLY A 52 11.14 17.11 12.44
N THR A 53 11.83 17.09 11.29
CA THR A 53 12.46 15.87 10.76
C THR A 53 13.55 15.34 11.70
N LEU A 54 13.42 14.06 12.09
CA LEU A 54 14.47 13.28 12.73
C LEU A 54 15.22 12.45 11.67
N TRP A 55 16.53 12.63 11.62
CA TRP A 55 17.41 11.94 10.68
C TRP A 55 18.05 10.73 11.33
N LEU A 56 17.50 9.54 11.12
CA LEU A 56 18.10 8.31 11.60
C LEU A 56 19.46 8.07 10.94
N LYS A 57 20.40 7.54 11.72
CA LYS A 57 21.75 7.22 11.32
C LYS A 57 22.07 5.77 11.62
N THR A 58 23.03 5.24 10.88
CA THR A 58 23.47 3.85 10.98
C THR A 58 23.66 3.39 12.43
N GLY A 59 23.09 2.24 12.73
CA GLY A 59 23.18 1.61 14.04
C GLY A 59 22.25 2.18 15.11
N VAL A 60 21.37 3.15 14.79
CA VAL A 60 20.55 3.83 15.80
C VAL A 60 19.11 3.34 15.76
N THR A 61 18.58 3.02 16.94
CA THR A 61 17.16 2.71 17.18
C THR A 61 16.55 3.81 18.07
N LEU A 62 15.38 4.32 17.66
CA LEU A 62 14.50 5.10 18.54
C LEU A 62 13.63 4.15 19.34
N TYR A 63 13.67 4.24 20.65
CA TYR A 63 12.82 3.42 21.52
C TYR A 63 11.84 4.31 22.29
N LEU A 64 10.55 4.11 22.06
CA LEU A 64 9.47 4.88 22.67
C LEU A 64 8.79 4.05 23.75
N GLU A 65 8.89 4.45 25.02
CA GLU A 65 8.09 3.83 26.08
C GLU A 65 6.59 4.06 25.90
N SER A 66 5.80 3.25 26.58
CA SER A 66 4.36 3.53 26.72
C SER A 66 4.15 4.90 27.35
N GLY A 67 3.35 5.76 26.68
CA GLY A 67 3.16 7.16 27.09
C GLY A 67 4.18 8.14 26.50
N ALA A 68 5.21 7.70 25.79
CA ALA A 68 6.04 8.57 24.97
C ALA A 68 5.39 8.87 23.63
N THR A 69 5.38 10.12 23.21
CA THR A 69 4.88 10.56 21.91
C THR A 69 5.92 11.42 21.22
N ILE A 70 6.35 11.01 20.02
CA ILE A 70 6.99 11.92 19.06
C ILE A 70 5.85 12.65 18.33
N LEU A 71 5.79 13.97 18.53
CA LEU A 71 4.75 14.83 17.95
C LEU A 71 5.34 15.65 16.82
N GLY A 72 4.88 15.44 15.60
CA GLY A 72 5.30 16.22 14.43
C GLY A 72 4.98 17.70 14.58
N SER A 73 5.85 18.57 14.14
CA SER A 73 5.55 20.00 14.03
C SER A 73 4.45 20.24 12.99
N THR A 74 3.60 21.22 13.20
CA THR A 74 2.62 21.67 12.20
C THR A 74 3.19 22.66 11.19
N GLU A 75 4.46 23.06 11.36
CA GLU A 75 5.13 24.04 10.48
C GLU A 75 5.89 23.30 9.38
N LEU A 76 5.53 23.51 8.13
CA LEU A 76 6.21 22.88 6.98
C LEU A 76 7.70 23.20 6.90
N ALA A 77 8.11 24.36 7.41
CA ALA A 77 9.53 24.76 7.48
C ALA A 77 10.39 23.87 8.38
N ASP A 78 9.78 23.13 9.33
CA ASP A 78 10.47 22.19 10.20
C ASP A 78 10.77 20.84 9.52
N TYR A 79 10.33 20.68 8.27
CA TYR A 79 10.56 19.50 7.43
C TYR A 79 11.43 19.89 6.24
N PRO A 80 12.75 19.86 6.35
CA PRO A 80 13.64 20.13 5.23
C PRO A 80 13.54 19.05 4.17
N GLU A 81 13.73 19.44 2.92
CA GLU A 81 13.66 18.51 1.78
C GLU A 81 14.80 17.49 1.84
N THR A 82 14.44 16.22 1.70
CA THR A 82 15.39 15.13 1.49
C THR A 82 15.71 15.05 0.00
N PRO A 83 16.96 15.17 -0.44
CA PRO A 83 17.32 14.99 -1.83
C PRO A 83 16.91 13.59 -2.32
N PRO A 84 16.35 13.47 -3.53
CA PRO A 84 16.04 12.16 -4.08
C PRO A 84 17.33 11.34 -4.22
N PRO A 85 17.27 10.02 -3.96
CA PRO A 85 18.45 9.15 -4.00
C PRO A 85 19.03 8.98 -5.40
N ARG A 86 18.25 9.30 -6.42
CA ARG A 86 18.62 9.26 -7.84
C ARG A 86 17.80 10.26 -8.65
N PRO A 87 18.24 10.68 -9.82
CA PRO A 87 17.42 11.48 -10.73
C PRO A 87 16.12 10.78 -11.03
N THR A 88 15.01 11.42 -10.76
CA THR A 88 13.68 10.84 -10.91
C THR A 88 12.73 11.78 -11.62
N GLY A 89 11.90 11.21 -12.51
CA GLY A 89 10.70 11.88 -13.03
C GLY A 89 9.50 11.80 -12.10
N ARG A 90 9.63 11.05 -11.00
CA ARG A 90 8.57 10.89 -10.00
C ARG A 90 8.59 12.03 -9.01
N LEU A 91 7.43 12.55 -8.73
CA LEU A 91 7.25 13.65 -7.78
C LEU A 91 7.04 13.16 -6.34
N GLU A 92 6.70 11.90 -6.14
CA GLU A 92 6.20 11.30 -4.90
C GLU A 92 7.28 10.59 -4.07
N PHE A 93 8.52 11.05 -4.09
CA PHE A 93 9.48 10.53 -3.15
C PHE A 93 9.36 11.23 -1.82
N GLY A 94 9.53 10.48 -0.73
CA GLY A 94 9.57 10.95 0.64
C GLY A 94 10.50 12.13 0.89
N ARG A 95 10.25 13.21 0.14
CA ARG A 95 11.07 14.42 0.14
C ARG A 95 11.00 15.17 1.47
N TYR A 96 9.89 15.01 2.16
CA TYR A 96 9.63 15.59 3.47
C TYR A 96 9.11 14.47 4.37
N ALA A 97 9.70 14.27 5.53
CA ALA A 97 9.29 13.21 6.43
C ALA A 97 9.48 13.61 7.89
N LEU A 98 8.67 13.06 8.79
CA LEU A 98 8.87 13.24 10.23
C LEU A 98 10.07 12.44 10.71
N ILE A 99 10.21 11.18 10.27
CA ILE A 99 11.41 10.38 10.53
C ILE A 99 11.96 9.88 9.19
N SER A 100 13.22 10.17 8.91
CA SER A 100 13.86 9.84 7.64
C SER A 100 15.21 9.14 7.84
N ALA A 101 15.50 8.16 6.99
CA ALA A 101 16.81 7.56 6.83
C ALA A 101 17.13 7.34 5.35
N VAL A 102 18.30 7.76 4.90
CA VAL A 102 18.76 7.59 3.51
C VAL A 102 20.12 6.92 3.50
N GLY A 103 20.24 5.76 2.85
CA GLY A 103 21.49 5.01 2.72
C GLY A 103 22.06 4.50 4.04
N GLN A 104 21.23 4.31 5.06
CA GLN A 104 21.66 3.91 6.40
C GLN A 104 21.57 2.38 6.58
N GLN A 105 22.32 1.87 7.56
CA GLN A 105 22.32 0.45 7.91
C GLN A 105 21.89 0.25 9.37
N ASP A 106 21.18 -0.84 9.63
CA ASP A 106 20.77 -1.27 10.97
C ASP A 106 20.07 -0.15 11.76
N VAL A 107 19.03 0.42 11.16
CA VAL A 107 18.22 1.48 11.76
C VAL A 107 16.89 0.92 12.27
N GLY A 108 16.37 1.49 13.35
CA GLY A 108 15.14 0.98 13.92
C GLY A 108 14.26 1.99 14.65
N ILE A 109 13.01 1.62 14.83
CA ILE A 109 12.04 2.26 15.70
C ILE A 109 11.34 1.15 16.48
N ALA A 110 11.25 1.29 17.80
CA ALA A 110 10.66 0.24 18.65
C ALA A 110 9.94 0.82 19.86
N GLY A 111 9.21 -0.03 20.57
CA GLY A 111 8.53 0.34 21.81
C GLY A 111 7.02 0.48 21.63
N ARG A 112 6.31 0.89 22.70
CA ARG A 112 4.85 1.01 22.72
C ARG A 112 4.37 2.47 22.73
N GLY A 113 5.23 3.39 22.31
CA GLY A 113 4.89 4.79 22.19
C GLY A 113 4.18 5.11 20.88
N ARG A 114 3.97 6.41 20.68
CA ARG A 114 3.20 6.96 19.57
C ARG A 114 4.07 7.91 18.74
N ILE A 115 3.90 7.87 17.44
CA ILE A 115 4.40 8.85 16.49
C ILE A 115 3.17 9.51 15.86
N ASP A 116 2.96 10.77 16.16
CA ASP A 116 1.78 11.55 15.72
C ASP A 116 2.23 12.65 14.78
N GLY A 117 1.79 12.59 13.53
CA GLY A 117 2.17 13.56 12.51
C GLY A 117 1.36 14.84 12.51
N GLN A 118 0.29 14.94 13.32
CA GLN A 118 -0.66 16.04 13.29
C GLN A 118 -1.21 16.33 11.88
N GLY A 119 -1.30 15.31 11.07
CA GLY A 119 -1.63 15.41 9.65
C GLY A 119 -3.03 15.93 9.37
N SER A 120 -3.95 15.93 10.35
CA SER A 120 -5.26 16.62 10.27
C SER A 120 -5.14 18.14 10.32
N ASN A 121 -3.95 18.67 10.61
CA ASN A 121 -3.72 20.11 10.59
C ASN A 121 -3.92 20.67 9.17
N PRO A 122 -4.58 21.81 9.01
CA PRO A 122 -4.78 22.44 7.69
C PRO A 122 -3.50 22.71 6.90
N ASN A 123 -2.34 22.79 7.56
CA ASN A 123 -1.04 22.95 6.90
C ASN A 123 -0.61 21.70 6.10
N PHE A 124 -1.26 20.56 6.33
CA PHE A 124 -1.01 19.30 5.59
C PHE A 124 -2.20 18.91 4.68
N SER A 125 -3.26 19.70 4.65
CA SER A 125 -4.38 19.46 3.74
C SER A 125 -4.10 20.04 2.36
N LYS A 126 -4.07 19.18 1.33
CA LYS A 126 -3.93 19.59 -0.07
C LYS A 126 -4.97 20.68 -0.43
N LYS A 127 -6.24 20.46 -0.05
CA LYS A 127 -7.32 21.40 -0.31
C LYS A 127 -7.08 22.75 0.35
N ALA A 128 -6.65 22.74 1.61
CA ALA A 128 -6.39 23.98 2.34
C ALA A 128 -5.17 24.74 1.80
N LEU A 129 -4.11 24.03 1.36
CA LEU A 129 -2.93 24.62 0.76
C LEU A 129 -3.25 25.25 -0.60
N ILE A 130 -4.02 24.59 -1.45
CA ILE A 130 -4.48 25.15 -2.73
C ILE A 130 -5.33 26.40 -2.50
N ALA A 131 -6.23 26.37 -1.51
CA ALA A 131 -7.04 27.55 -1.15
C ALA A 131 -6.20 28.76 -0.66
N ARG A 132 -4.97 28.50 -0.17
CA ARG A 132 -3.97 29.52 0.21
C ARG A 132 -3.07 29.96 -0.94
N GLY A 133 -3.34 29.51 -2.17
CA GLY A 133 -2.60 29.91 -3.37
C GLY A 133 -1.41 29.01 -3.72
N TRP A 134 -1.26 27.86 -3.10
CA TRP A 134 -0.23 26.89 -3.49
C TRP A 134 -0.59 26.22 -4.81
N SER A 135 0.42 25.88 -5.61
CA SER A 135 0.18 25.02 -6.77
C SER A 135 -0.35 23.66 -6.33
N PRO A 136 -1.20 23.00 -7.13
CA PRO A 136 -1.65 21.63 -6.81
C PRO A 136 -0.50 20.62 -6.61
N VAL A 137 0.60 20.83 -7.32
CA VAL A 137 1.81 20.00 -7.22
C VAL A 137 2.51 20.24 -5.89
N ASP A 138 2.78 21.48 -5.51
CA ASP A 138 3.43 21.77 -4.22
C ASP A 138 2.55 21.37 -3.03
N ALA A 139 1.24 21.62 -3.11
CA ALA A 139 0.27 21.22 -2.09
C ALA A 139 0.21 19.69 -1.92
N TYR A 140 0.53 18.94 -2.97
CA TYR A 140 0.62 17.49 -2.93
C TYR A 140 1.96 17.03 -2.33
N LEU A 141 3.09 17.58 -2.82
CA LEU A 141 4.44 17.07 -2.56
C LEU A 141 5.01 17.47 -1.20
N LYS A 142 4.57 18.57 -0.62
CA LYS A 142 5.17 19.13 0.62
C LYS A 142 4.54 18.60 1.90
N ARG A 143 3.61 17.68 1.80
CA ARG A 143 3.07 16.97 2.97
C ARG A 143 4.10 15.98 3.50
N PRO A 144 4.44 16.00 4.80
CA PRO A 144 5.46 15.11 5.33
C PRO A 144 4.93 13.67 5.43
N TYR A 145 5.74 12.73 4.98
CA TYR A 145 5.60 11.32 5.29
C TYR A 145 5.75 11.08 6.79
N GLY A 146 5.20 10.01 7.31
CA GLY A 146 5.45 9.59 8.69
C GLY A 146 6.87 9.07 8.84
N LEU A 147 7.14 7.93 8.26
CA LEU A 147 8.44 7.29 8.18
C LEU A 147 8.87 7.20 6.71
N SER A 148 10.10 7.55 6.40
CA SER A 148 10.68 7.37 5.06
C SER A 148 12.07 6.78 5.15
N PHE A 149 12.20 5.53 4.70
CA PHE A 149 13.46 4.80 4.62
C PHE A 149 13.82 4.60 3.16
N VAL A 150 14.95 5.16 2.72
CA VAL A 150 15.37 5.14 1.32
C VAL A 150 16.74 4.50 1.22
N GLN A 151 16.86 3.43 0.40
CA GLN A 151 18.11 2.71 0.17
C GLN A 151 18.79 2.25 1.48
N CYS A 152 18.00 1.89 2.48
CA CYS A 152 18.49 1.40 3.76
C CYS A 152 18.62 -0.12 3.76
N ARG A 153 19.49 -0.63 4.63
CA ARG A 153 19.66 -2.07 4.82
C ARG A 153 19.56 -2.43 6.30
N GLY A 154 18.74 -3.44 6.62
CA GLY A 154 18.49 -3.82 8.02
C GLY A 154 17.60 -2.78 8.72
N VAL A 155 16.36 -2.63 8.25
CA VAL A 155 15.37 -1.72 8.86
C VAL A 155 14.43 -2.52 9.74
N SER A 156 14.19 -2.06 10.97
CA SER A 156 13.26 -2.69 11.90
C SER A 156 12.30 -1.67 12.52
N VAL A 157 10.99 -1.85 12.32
CA VAL A 157 9.95 -1.04 12.98
C VAL A 157 9.03 -1.95 13.76
N ARG A 158 8.88 -1.72 15.09
CA ARG A 158 8.18 -2.65 15.98
C ARG A 158 7.32 -1.97 17.03
N ASP A 159 6.10 -2.49 17.18
CA ASP A 159 5.18 -2.25 18.32
C ASP A 159 4.72 -0.79 18.51
N VAL A 160 5.12 0.13 17.66
CA VAL A 160 4.74 1.55 17.74
C VAL A 160 3.37 1.81 17.12
N THR A 161 2.74 2.90 17.56
CA THR A 161 1.54 3.46 16.92
C THR A 161 1.93 4.65 16.06
N LEU A 162 1.57 4.59 14.79
CA LEU A 162 1.68 5.70 13.83
C LEU A 162 0.32 6.32 13.65
N ALA A 163 0.19 7.61 13.88
CA ALA A 163 -1.12 8.24 13.91
C ALA A 163 -1.16 9.59 13.23
N ASP A 164 -2.29 9.85 12.58
CA ASP A 164 -2.62 11.15 11.99
C ASP A 164 -1.45 11.75 11.17
N LEU A 165 -0.92 10.98 10.21
CA LEU A 165 0.24 11.40 9.43
C LEU A 165 -0.15 12.31 8.26
N GLY A 166 0.76 13.16 7.81
CA GLY A 166 0.50 14.17 6.78
C GLY A 166 0.38 13.59 5.37
N PHE A 167 1.07 12.48 5.11
CA PHE A 167 1.13 11.76 3.84
C PHE A 167 1.26 10.26 4.13
N TRP A 168 1.90 9.43 3.28
CA TRP A 168 2.13 8.01 3.51
C TRP A 168 2.69 7.75 4.91
N CYS A 169 2.13 6.76 5.60
CA CYS A 169 2.49 6.52 6.99
C CYS A 169 3.87 5.89 7.12
N GLU A 170 4.14 4.86 6.30
CA GLU A 170 5.42 4.19 6.23
C GLU A 170 5.83 4.04 4.76
N ASP A 171 7.00 4.54 4.38
CA ASP A 171 7.58 4.42 3.04
C ASP A 171 8.95 3.75 3.12
N TYR A 172 9.09 2.62 2.45
CA TYR A 172 10.34 1.88 2.30
C TYR A 172 10.68 1.82 0.81
N LEU A 173 11.66 2.62 0.38
CA LEU A 173 12.07 2.72 -1.01
C LEU A 173 13.44 2.09 -1.22
N ASP A 174 13.55 1.11 -2.14
CA ASP A 174 14.80 0.43 -2.48
C ASP A 174 15.57 -0.16 -1.27
N CYS A 175 14.86 -0.56 -0.21
CA CYS A 175 15.45 -1.08 1.02
C CYS A 175 15.67 -2.60 0.95
N GLU A 176 16.59 -3.10 1.79
CA GLU A 176 16.86 -4.53 1.93
C GLU A 176 16.80 -4.97 3.39
N ASN A 177 16.29 -6.18 3.65
CA ASN A 177 16.14 -6.74 5.00
C ASN A 177 15.26 -5.84 5.90
N VAL A 178 14.02 -5.65 5.51
CA VAL A 178 13.03 -4.85 6.25
C VAL A 178 12.16 -5.75 7.10
N SER A 179 11.94 -5.39 8.36
CA SER A 179 11.04 -6.08 9.27
C SER A 179 10.09 -5.07 9.94
N VAL A 180 8.79 -5.23 9.69
CA VAL A 180 7.72 -4.42 10.31
C VAL A 180 6.82 -5.37 11.10
N GLN A 181 6.73 -5.15 12.41
CA GLN A 181 6.02 -6.07 13.30
C GLN A 181 5.23 -5.33 14.37
N GLY A 182 3.97 -5.71 14.55
CA GLY A 182 3.13 -5.18 15.65
C GLY A 182 2.84 -3.68 15.54
N VAL A 183 3.05 -3.08 14.37
CA VAL A 183 2.77 -1.66 14.14
C VAL A 183 1.28 -1.44 14.01
N ASN A 184 0.78 -0.39 14.66
CA ASN A 184 -0.59 0.07 14.54
C ASN A 184 -0.63 1.40 13.82
N VAL A 185 -1.19 1.45 12.62
CA VAL A 185 -1.40 2.66 11.84
C VAL A 185 -2.84 3.13 11.99
N ASP A 186 -3.04 4.36 12.44
CA ASP A 186 -4.33 5.04 12.52
C ASP A 186 -4.25 6.42 11.85
N SER A 187 -4.40 6.44 10.54
CA SER A 187 -4.33 7.65 9.71
C SER A 187 -5.52 7.74 8.74
N TRP A 188 -6.71 7.56 9.29
CA TRP A 188 -7.97 7.57 8.54
C TRP A 188 -8.40 9.00 8.22
N LYS A 189 -8.10 9.45 7.00
CA LYS A 189 -8.45 10.81 6.53
C LYS A 189 -8.93 10.80 5.08
N PRO A 190 -9.86 11.69 4.73
CA PRO A 190 -10.36 11.79 3.36
C PRO A 190 -9.44 12.59 2.41
N ASP A 191 -8.30 13.09 2.85
CA ASP A 191 -7.40 13.95 2.03
C ASP A 191 -6.47 13.15 1.09
N TRP A 192 -6.63 11.83 1.01
CA TRP A 192 -5.90 10.86 0.20
C TRP A 192 -4.37 10.84 0.41
N ASN A 193 -3.75 9.78 -0.05
CA ASN A 193 -2.33 9.50 0.10
C ASN A 193 -1.87 9.37 1.58
N ASN A 194 -2.73 8.85 2.43
CA ASN A 194 -2.38 8.37 3.75
C ASN A 194 -2.35 6.84 3.72
N ASP A 195 -1.54 6.31 2.82
CA ASP A 195 -1.29 4.88 2.68
C ASP A 195 -0.74 4.33 4.01
N GLY A 196 -1.12 3.11 4.38
CA GLY A 196 -0.69 2.52 5.66
C GLY A 196 0.78 2.16 5.62
N ILE A 197 1.18 1.37 4.64
CA ILE A 197 2.56 0.99 4.38
C ILE A 197 2.81 0.89 2.88
N ASP A 198 3.90 1.48 2.42
CA ASP A 198 4.42 1.39 1.06
C ASP A 198 5.78 0.69 1.05
N VAL A 199 5.87 -0.43 0.33
CA VAL A 199 7.10 -1.19 0.13
C VAL A 199 7.46 -1.11 -1.35
N ASP A 200 8.39 -0.23 -1.71
CA ASP A 200 8.70 0.11 -3.10
C ASP A 200 10.10 -0.37 -3.51
N GLY A 201 10.15 -1.35 -4.42
CA GLY A 201 11.41 -1.89 -4.94
C GLY A 201 12.31 -2.52 -3.86
N CYS A 202 11.73 -3.01 -2.79
CA CYS A 202 12.46 -3.59 -1.66
C CYS A 202 12.69 -5.10 -1.83
N ARG A 203 13.66 -5.60 -1.09
CA ARG A 203 14.00 -7.03 -1.07
C ARG A 203 14.08 -7.57 0.34
N ASN A 204 13.60 -8.82 0.52
CA ASN A 204 13.57 -9.53 1.81
C ASN A 204 12.82 -8.71 2.88
N VAL A 205 11.51 -8.57 2.69
CA VAL A 205 10.62 -7.78 3.55
C VAL A 205 9.66 -8.70 4.30
N ARG A 206 9.49 -8.44 5.58
CA ARG A 206 8.51 -9.13 6.43
C ARG A 206 7.63 -8.11 7.14
N VAL A 207 6.32 -8.18 6.88
CA VAL A 207 5.29 -7.40 7.57
C VAL A 207 4.39 -8.37 8.33
N SER A 208 4.27 -8.21 9.66
CA SER A 208 3.50 -9.16 10.45
C SER A 208 2.84 -8.55 11.68
N ASN A 209 1.67 -9.09 12.06
CA ASN A 209 0.94 -8.71 13.27
C ASN A 209 0.62 -7.21 13.33
N CYS A 210 0.40 -6.57 12.19
CA CYS A 210 0.13 -5.14 12.08
C CYS A 210 -1.37 -4.84 11.90
N SER A 211 -1.76 -3.63 12.25
CA SER A 211 -3.10 -3.11 12.01
C SER A 211 -3.01 -1.80 11.23
N PHE A 212 -3.69 -1.73 10.09
CA PHE A 212 -3.69 -0.56 9.23
C PHE A 212 -5.09 0.03 9.09
N ARG A 213 -5.25 1.27 9.49
CA ARG A 213 -6.44 2.08 9.24
C ARG A 213 -6.04 3.32 8.45
N ALA A 214 -6.14 3.21 7.13
CA ALA A 214 -5.51 4.12 6.17
C ALA A 214 -6.53 4.99 5.43
N GLY A 215 -6.14 6.20 5.11
CA GLY A 215 -6.92 7.13 4.29
C GLY A 215 -6.75 6.93 2.78
N ASP A 216 -5.87 6.04 2.38
CA ASP A 216 -5.64 5.58 1.01
C ASP A 216 -5.33 4.07 1.06
N ASP A 217 -4.47 3.49 0.21
CA ASP A 217 -4.14 2.07 0.21
C ASP A 217 -3.60 1.60 1.57
N ALA A 218 -4.09 0.47 2.12
CA ALA A 218 -3.68 0.07 3.47
C ALA A 218 -2.34 -0.67 3.47
N ILE A 219 -2.18 -1.68 2.61
CA ILE A 219 -0.96 -2.46 2.45
C ILE A 219 -0.58 -2.40 0.98
N CYS A 220 0.46 -1.66 0.64
CA CYS A 220 0.83 -1.36 -0.72
C CYS A 220 2.26 -1.79 -1.04
N LEU A 221 2.41 -2.62 -2.07
CA LEU A 221 3.71 -2.97 -2.64
C LEU A 221 3.85 -2.24 -3.97
N LYS A 222 4.99 -1.61 -4.21
CA LYS A 222 5.32 -0.86 -5.42
C LYS A 222 6.64 -1.34 -6.01
N ALA A 223 6.86 -1.11 -7.27
CA ALA A 223 8.09 -1.45 -7.98
C ALA A 223 8.47 -0.31 -8.93
N SER A 224 8.81 0.84 -8.38
CA SER A 224 9.08 2.06 -9.15
C SER A 224 10.36 1.99 -9.97
N TYR A 225 11.43 1.39 -9.43
CA TYR A 225 12.75 1.35 -10.08
C TYR A 225 13.34 -0.04 -10.16
N ARG A 226 13.09 -0.85 -9.18
CA ARG A 226 13.59 -2.22 -9.04
C ARG A 226 12.41 -3.15 -8.79
N ASP A 227 12.67 -4.43 -8.93
CA ASP A 227 11.74 -5.46 -8.48
C ASP A 227 11.50 -5.35 -6.97
N CYS A 228 10.24 -5.46 -6.57
CA CYS A 228 9.84 -5.73 -5.20
C CYS A 228 9.80 -7.25 -5.05
N GLU A 229 10.72 -7.82 -4.27
CA GLU A 229 10.91 -9.27 -4.25
C GLU A 229 11.14 -9.85 -2.85
N ASP A 230 10.81 -11.13 -2.67
CA ASP A 230 10.96 -11.84 -1.41
C ASP A 230 10.19 -11.14 -0.26
N VAL A 231 8.89 -10.85 -0.48
CA VAL A 231 8.03 -10.15 0.48
C VAL A 231 7.02 -11.10 1.10
N THR A 232 6.90 -11.05 2.42
CA THR A 232 5.82 -11.72 3.15
C THR A 232 4.99 -10.72 3.96
N VAL A 233 3.65 -10.82 3.88
CA VAL A 233 2.70 -10.08 4.72
C VAL A 233 1.78 -11.10 5.40
N THR A 234 1.69 -11.06 6.73
CA THR A 234 0.86 -12.05 7.44
C THR A 234 0.30 -11.55 8.76
N ASN A 235 -0.83 -12.13 9.18
CA ASN A 235 -1.49 -11.83 10.46
C ASN A 235 -1.80 -10.34 10.65
N CYS A 236 -2.34 -9.69 9.62
CA CYS A 236 -2.64 -8.27 9.64
C CYS A 236 -4.14 -8.00 9.59
N THR A 237 -4.54 -6.82 10.05
CA THR A 237 -5.88 -6.28 9.83
C THR A 237 -5.78 -4.98 9.06
N ALA A 238 -6.74 -4.72 8.15
CA ALA A 238 -6.71 -3.49 7.38
C ALA A 238 -8.11 -2.92 7.12
N SER A 239 -8.20 -1.60 7.13
CA SER A 239 -9.32 -0.78 6.66
C SER A 239 -8.76 0.32 5.77
N SER A 240 -9.47 0.67 4.69
CA SER A 240 -8.94 1.62 3.70
C SER A 240 -10.04 2.44 3.04
N LEU A 241 -9.74 3.71 2.77
CA LEU A 241 -10.58 4.53 1.88
C LEU A 241 -10.28 4.26 0.39
N ALA A 242 -9.27 3.45 0.09
CA ALA A 242 -8.93 2.93 -1.24
C ALA A 242 -8.84 1.40 -1.21
N ASN A 243 -7.66 0.80 -1.45
CA ASN A 243 -7.48 -0.64 -1.54
C ASN A 243 -6.98 -1.26 -0.22
N GLY A 244 -7.39 -2.49 0.07
CA GLY A 244 -6.94 -3.23 1.25
C GLY A 244 -5.50 -3.74 1.09
N ILE A 245 -5.27 -4.52 0.04
CA ILE A 245 -3.97 -5.05 -0.37
C ILE A 245 -3.76 -4.63 -1.82
N LYS A 246 -2.64 -3.97 -2.13
CA LYS A 246 -2.34 -3.50 -3.49
C LYS A 246 -0.90 -3.83 -3.89
N LEU A 247 -0.73 -4.39 -5.07
CA LEU A 247 0.53 -4.48 -5.81
C LEU A 247 0.42 -3.53 -7.01
N GLY A 248 1.12 -2.43 -6.97
CA GLY A 248 0.99 -1.32 -7.93
C GLY A 248 0.79 0.03 -7.22
N THR A 249 0.38 1.06 -7.88
CA THR A 249 0.27 1.24 -9.34
C THR A 249 1.67 1.32 -10.00
N ALA A 250 2.70 1.81 -9.25
CA ALA A 250 4.06 1.88 -9.78
C ALA A 250 4.61 0.47 -10.02
N SER A 251 4.94 0.17 -11.27
CA SER A 251 5.29 -1.18 -11.73
C SER A 251 6.27 -1.18 -12.91
N ASN A 252 7.27 -0.27 -12.90
CA ASN A 252 8.38 -0.30 -13.86
C ASN A 252 9.36 -1.45 -13.62
N GLY A 253 9.63 -1.75 -12.34
CA GLY A 253 10.24 -3.00 -11.93
C GLY A 253 9.23 -4.13 -12.03
N GLY A 254 9.29 -5.07 -11.12
CA GLY A 254 8.35 -6.17 -11.10
C GLY A 254 8.05 -6.63 -9.68
N PHE A 255 7.23 -7.66 -9.57
CA PHE A 255 6.93 -8.30 -8.30
C PHE A 255 7.29 -9.78 -8.42
N ARG A 256 8.14 -10.28 -7.52
CA ARG A 256 8.59 -11.67 -7.54
C ARG A 256 8.56 -12.28 -6.14
N ASN A 257 8.10 -13.53 -6.06
CA ASN A 257 8.10 -14.27 -4.80
C ASN A 257 7.40 -13.50 -3.66
N ILE A 258 6.13 -13.14 -3.87
CA ILE A 258 5.30 -12.41 -2.92
C ILE A 258 4.30 -13.37 -2.28
N ALA A 259 4.24 -13.41 -0.96
CA ALA A 259 3.27 -14.20 -0.22
C ALA A 259 2.50 -13.34 0.80
N ILE A 260 1.18 -13.25 0.64
CA ILE A 260 0.28 -12.51 1.54
C ILE A 260 -0.74 -13.47 2.13
N SER A 261 -0.85 -13.51 3.45
CA SER A 261 -1.74 -14.47 4.11
C SER A 261 -2.29 -13.99 5.45
N ASN A 262 -3.41 -14.60 5.87
CA ASN A 262 -4.00 -14.34 7.19
C ASN A 262 -4.32 -12.85 7.41
N VAL A 263 -5.02 -12.22 6.47
CA VAL A 263 -5.41 -10.81 6.57
C VAL A 263 -6.91 -10.66 6.70
N ALA A 264 -7.35 -9.85 7.66
CA ALA A 264 -8.75 -9.47 7.79
C ALA A 264 -8.94 -8.02 7.30
N LEU A 265 -9.83 -7.84 6.33
CA LEU A 265 -10.17 -6.56 5.72
C LEU A 265 -11.59 -6.15 6.15
N ASP A 266 -11.76 -4.92 6.63
CA ASP A 266 -13.07 -4.38 6.99
C ASP A 266 -13.21 -2.91 6.57
N GLY A 267 -14.23 -2.62 5.77
CA GLY A 267 -14.49 -1.25 5.34
C GLY A 267 -13.52 -0.73 4.26
N VAL A 268 -13.18 -1.57 3.28
CA VAL A 268 -12.35 -1.18 2.12
C VAL A 268 -13.22 -0.61 1.01
N GLN A 269 -12.91 0.61 0.58
CA GLN A 269 -13.78 1.37 -0.32
C GLN A 269 -13.59 1.05 -1.81
N GLU A 270 -12.43 0.54 -2.20
CA GLU A 270 -12.14 0.06 -3.54
C GLU A 270 -12.03 -1.47 -3.50
N SER A 271 -10.91 -2.07 -3.83
CA SER A 271 -10.76 -3.52 -3.86
C SER A 271 -10.08 -4.10 -2.61
N GLY A 272 -10.53 -5.27 -2.19
CA GLY A 272 -9.85 -6.03 -1.14
C GLY A 272 -8.43 -6.44 -1.57
N ILE A 273 -8.32 -6.96 -2.79
CA ILE A 273 -7.04 -7.37 -3.40
C ILE A 273 -6.93 -6.73 -4.78
N THR A 274 -5.87 -5.95 -4.98
CA THR A 274 -5.54 -5.27 -6.24
C THR A 274 -4.14 -5.69 -6.70
N ILE A 275 -4.02 -6.18 -7.94
CA ILE A 275 -2.75 -6.62 -8.54
C ILE A 275 -2.60 -6.00 -9.92
N GLU A 276 -1.58 -5.17 -10.10
CA GLU A 276 -1.45 -4.33 -11.29
C GLU A 276 -0.04 -4.35 -11.86
N ILE A 277 0.06 -4.49 -13.17
CA ILE A 277 1.24 -4.16 -13.97
C ILE A 277 0.80 -3.21 -15.08
N VAL A 278 1.19 -1.95 -14.98
CA VAL A 278 0.76 -0.90 -15.91
C VAL A 278 1.91 -0.02 -16.42
N ASP A 279 3.12 -0.20 -15.88
CA ASP A 279 4.30 0.61 -16.23
C ASP A 279 5.43 -0.22 -16.85
N GLY A 280 5.14 -1.41 -17.39
CA GLY A 280 6.09 -2.19 -18.19
C GLY A 280 6.88 -3.27 -17.45
N GLY A 281 6.72 -3.41 -16.13
CA GLY A 281 7.41 -4.43 -15.33
C GLY A 281 6.86 -5.86 -15.50
N THR A 282 7.43 -6.77 -14.74
CA THR A 282 7.01 -8.18 -14.75
C THR A 282 6.58 -8.62 -13.35
N LEU A 283 5.33 -9.08 -13.23
CA LEU A 283 4.87 -9.78 -12.04
C LEU A 283 4.90 -11.30 -12.29
N ASP A 284 5.59 -12.02 -11.42
CA ASP A 284 5.75 -13.47 -11.54
C ASP A 284 5.85 -14.11 -10.14
N GLY A 285 4.87 -14.94 -9.78
CA GLY A 285 4.87 -15.65 -8.51
C GLY A 285 4.32 -14.84 -7.32
N VAL A 286 3.00 -14.64 -7.32
CA VAL A 286 2.26 -14.01 -6.21
C VAL A 286 1.23 -14.97 -5.64
N THR A 287 1.23 -15.14 -4.32
CA THR A 287 0.19 -15.90 -3.61
C THR A 287 -0.53 -15.01 -2.60
N VAL A 288 -1.87 -15.04 -2.61
CA VAL A 288 -2.73 -14.37 -1.62
C VAL A 288 -3.71 -15.40 -1.08
N GLN A 289 -3.66 -15.67 0.23
CA GLN A 289 -4.46 -16.75 0.81
C GLN A 289 -4.98 -16.45 2.21
N ASN A 290 -6.07 -17.13 2.58
CA ASN A 290 -6.70 -17.02 3.90
C ASN A 290 -7.06 -15.57 4.25
N ILE A 291 -7.92 -14.97 3.43
CA ILE A 291 -8.37 -13.59 3.57
C ILE A 291 -9.84 -13.54 3.95
N ALA A 292 -10.15 -12.84 5.02
CA ALA A 292 -11.52 -12.51 5.40
C ALA A 292 -11.83 -11.06 5.02
N MET A 293 -12.97 -10.82 4.37
CA MET A 293 -13.37 -9.48 3.92
C MET A 293 -14.78 -9.15 4.39
N ARG A 294 -14.97 -7.98 4.95
CA ARG A 294 -16.28 -7.44 5.32
C ARG A 294 -16.40 -5.98 4.88
N ASN A 295 -17.56 -5.60 4.32
CA ASN A 295 -17.79 -4.24 3.83
C ASN A 295 -16.74 -3.79 2.79
N VAL A 296 -16.42 -4.65 1.84
CA VAL A 296 -15.46 -4.37 0.75
C VAL A 296 -16.24 -4.16 -0.53
N THR A 297 -15.83 -3.20 -1.37
CA THR A 297 -16.59 -2.88 -2.60
C THR A 297 -16.37 -3.92 -3.69
N ALA A 298 -15.14 -4.30 -3.98
CA ALA A 298 -14.78 -5.41 -4.88
C ALA A 298 -13.79 -6.35 -4.20
N ALA A 299 -13.91 -7.67 -4.42
CA ALA A 299 -13.00 -8.61 -3.78
C ALA A 299 -11.63 -8.62 -4.45
N VAL A 300 -11.59 -8.70 -5.80
CA VAL A 300 -10.36 -8.89 -6.57
C VAL A 300 -10.36 -7.99 -7.81
N PHE A 301 -9.26 -7.29 -8.01
CA PHE A 301 -8.99 -6.52 -9.21
C PHE A 301 -7.58 -6.86 -9.72
N ILE A 302 -7.48 -7.49 -10.89
CA ILE A 302 -6.20 -7.83 -11.54
C ILE A 302 -6.14 -7.12 -12.88
N ARG A 303 -5.08 -6.31 -13.10
CA ARG A 303 -4.95 -5.49 -14.30
C ARG A 303 -3.55 -5.53 -14.89
N LEU A 304 -3.46 -5.95 -16.16
CA LEU A 304 -2.33 -5.62 -17.03
C LEU A 304 -2.75 -4.43 -17.90
N GLY A 305 -2.06 -3.32 -17.79
CA GLY A 305 -2.38 -2.07 -18.50
C GLY A 305 -1.18 -1.46 -19.22
N ASP A 306 -1.35 -0.25 -19.75
CA ASP A 306 -0.34 0.45 -20.55
C ASP A 306 -0.33 1.95 -20.22
N MET A 307 -0.24 2.30 -18.94
CA MET A 307 0.07 3.68 -18.53
C MET A 307 1.48 4.06 -18.95
N ALA A 308 2.38 3.07 -18.86
CA ALA A 308 3.76 3.15 -19.35
C ALA A 308 4.50 4.40 -18.82
N ARG A 309 4.31 4.70 -17.54
CA ARG A 309 5.02 5.79 -16.86
C ARG A 309 6.47 5.35 -16.64
N SER A 310 7.40 6.26 -16.84
CA SER A 310 8.80 6.04 -16.46
C SER A 310 9.13 6.84 -15.20
N TRP A 311 9.70 6.16 -14.22
CA TRP A 311 10.13 6.76 -12.96
C TRP A 311 11.58 7.23 -13.00
N THR A 312 12.31 6.88 -14.05
CA THR A 312 13.71 7.31 -14.25
C THR A 312 13.75 8.47 -15.24
N THR A 313 14.37 9.59 -14.86
CA THR A 313 14.53 10.74 -15.73
C THR A 313 15.32 10.37 -16.98
N GLY A 314 14.79 10.69 -18.14
CA GLY A 314 15.44 10.41 -19.43
C GLY A 314 15.27 8.98 -19.94
N ALA A 315 14.63 8.10 -19.21
CA ALA A 315 14.25 6.79 -19.73
C ALA A 315 13.10 6.93 -20.74
N GLY A 316 13.13 6.11 -21.79
CA GLY A 316 12.04 6.03 -22.77
C GLY A 316 10.75 5.49 -22.14
N ARG A 317 9.64 5.60 -22.88
CA ARG A 317 8.37 4.97 -22.52
C ARG A 317 8.57 3.45 -22.47
N PRO A 318 8.26 2.77 -21.34
CA PRO A 318 8.32 1.31 -21.27
C PRO A 318 7.27 0.68 -22.19
N GLY A 319 7.51 -0.57 -22.59
CA GLY A 319 6.50 -1.39 -23.26
C GLY A 319 5.42 -1.88 -22.30
N ILE A 320 4.46 -2.65 -22.83
CA ILE A 320 3.48 -3.37 -21.99
C ILE A 320 4.22 -4.46 -21.23
N GLY A 321 3.95 -4.56 -19.91
CA GLY A 321 4.58 -5.52 -19.02
C GLY A 321 4.03 -6.94 -19.14
N VAL A 322 4.38 -7.77 -18.16
CA VAL A 322 3.91 -9.17 -18.03
C VAL A 322 3.31 -9.38 -16.65
N LEU A 323 2.11 -9.98 -16.59
CA LEU A 323 1.46 -10.36 -15.35
C LEU A 323 1.10 -11.85 -15.41
N ARG A 324 1.76 -12.67 -14.59
CA ARG A 324 1.56 -14.12 -14.60
C ARG A 324 1.80 -14.79 -13.25
N ASN A 325 1.31 -16.04 -13.15
CA ASN A 325 1.53 -16.93 -12.00
C ASN A 325 1.00 -16.33 -10.69
N VAL A 326 -0.30 -16.00 -10.67
CA VAL A 326 -1.01 -15.49 -9.51
C VAL A 326 -1.93 -16.56 -8.95
N SER A 327 -1.83 -16.83 -7.66
CA SER A 327 -2.71 -17.75 -6.94
C SER A 327 -3.45 -17.02 -5.82
N ILE A 328 -4.78 -17.06 -5.83
CA ILE A 328 -5.67 -16.48 -4.82
C ILE A 328 -6.53 -17.59 -4.24
N SER A 329 -6.45 -17.85 -2.93
CA SER A 329 -7.19 -18.95 -2.33
C SER A 329 -7.75 -18.66 -0.94
N ASP A 330 -8.73 -19.47 -0.55
CA ASP A 330 -9.27 -19.50 0.81
C ASP A 330 -9.80 -18.12 1.25
N ILE A 331 -10.71 -17.55 0.44
CA ILE A 331 -11.31 -16.24 0.68
C ILE A 331 -12.76 -16.36 1.11
N VAL A 332 -13.12 -15.63 2.16
CA VAL A 332 -14.51 -15.37 2.54
C VAL A 332 -14.75 -13.87 2.48
N ALA A 333 -15.62 -13.43 1.58
CA ALA A 333 -15.88 -12.01 1.35
C ALA A 333 -17.37 -11.66 1.47
N GLU A 334 -17.65 -10.62 2.23
CA GLU A 334 -18.93 -9.91 2.25
C GLU A 334 -18.74 -8.58 1.53
N LEU A 335 -19.35 -8.48 0.34
CA LEU A 335 -19.19 -7.32 -0.54
C LEU A 335 -20.35 -6.35 -0.36
N SER A 336 -20.03 -5.09 -0.19
CA SER A 336 -20.98 -3.99 -0.01
C SER A 336 -20.75 -2.94 -1.09
N PRO A 337 -21.65 -2.79 -2.07
CA PRO A 337 -21.47 -1.86 -3.18
C PRO A 337 -21.45 -0.42 -2.68
N ARG A 338 -20.61 0.39 -3.30
CA ARG A 338 -20.69 1.84 -3.23
C ARG A 338 -21.35 2.37 -4.50
N GLY A 339 -22.44 3.09 -4.33
CA GLY A 339 -23.25 3.53 -5.47
C GLY A 339 -23.79 2.33 -6.26
N ASN A 340 -23.64 2.35 -7.59
CA ASN A 340 -24.11 1.29 -8.49
C ASN A 340 -23.01 0.27 -8.83
N LEU A 341 -21.84 0.32 -8.16
CA LEU A 341 -20.69 -0.52 -8.44
C LEU A 341 -20.66 -1.69 -7.46
N SER A 342 -21.33 -2.80 -7.81
CA SER A 342 -21.23 -4.07 -7.09
C SER A 342 -20.62 -5.11 -8.00
N THR A 343 -19.49 -5.65 -7.63
CA THR A 343 -18.83 -6.72 -8.39
C THR A 343 -17.94 -7.55 -7.50
N GLY A 344 -17.88 -8.86 -7.78
CA GLY A 344 -16.89 -9.74 -7.18
C GLY A 344 -15.46 -9.39 -7.63
N GLY A 345 -15.32 -8.85 -8.85
CA GLY A 345 -14.03 -8.39 -9.35
C GLY A 345 -13.85 -8.51 -10.85
N SER A 346 -12.61 -8.22 -11.28
CA SER A 346 -12.21 -8.41 -12.67
C SER A 346 -10.76 -8.86 -12.81
N ILE A 347 -10.47 -9.57 -13.90
CA ILE A 347 -9.11 -9.95 -14.34
C ILE A 347 -9.00 -9.54 -15.79
N THR A 348 -8.18 -8.53 -16.06
CA THR A 348 -8.14 -7.95 -17.42
C THR A 348 -6.70 -7.71 -17.88
N GLY A 349 -6.40 -8.33 -19.05
CA GLY A 349 -5.23 -8.01 -19.86
C GLY A 349 -5.53 -6.94 -20.90
N LEU A 350 -4.72 -6.93 -21.96
CA LEU A 350 -4.89 -6.10 -23.15
C LEU A 350 -4.88 -6.98 -24.41
N PRO A 351 -5.45 -6.52 -25.53
CA PRO A 351 -5.36 -7.24 -26.79
C PRO A 351 -3.90 -7.60 -27.16
N GLY A 352 -3.63 -8.89 -27.37
CA GLY A 352 -2.28 -9.40 -27.62
C GLY A 352 -1.35 -9.50 -26.40
N HIS A 353 -1.76 -9.01 -25.23
CA HIS A 353 -1.01 -9.07 -23.96
C HIS A 353 -1.91 -9.62 -22.86
N PRO A 354 -2.11 -10.93 -22.78
CA PRO A 354 -2.98 -11.53 -21.78
C PRO A 354 -2.34 -11.52 -20.38
N VAL A 355 -3.18 -11.55 -19.37
CA VAL A 355 -2.80 -12.03 -18.03
C VAL A 355 -2.68 -13.55 -18.11
N GLU A 356 -1.63 -14.12 -17.52
CA GLU A 356 -1.34 -15.54 -17.68
C GLU A 356 -1.32 -16.31 -16.35
N ASN A 357 -1.85 -17.55 -16.39
CA ASN A 357 -1.77 -18.51 -15.27
C ASN A 357 -2.28 -17.92 -13.94
N VAL A 358 -3.57 -17.60 -13.88
CA VAL A 358 -4.26 -17.16 -12.66
C VAL A 358 -5.11 -18.31 -12.10
N SER A 359 -4.97 -18.57 -10.82
CA SER A 359 -5.79 -19.53 -10.08
C SER A 359 -6.57 -18.84 -8.97
N ILE A 360 -7.89 -19.09 -8.93
CA ILE A 360 -8.79 -18.66 -7.84
C ILE A 360 -9.46 -19.91 -7.28
N SER A 361 -9.24 -20.22 -6.01
CA SER A 361 -9.74 -21.45 -5.41
C SER A 361 -10.29 -21.26 -3.99
N ASN A 362 -11.30 -22.06 -3.62
CA ASN A 362 -11.94 -22.02 -2.30
C ASN A 362 -12.44 -20.63 -1.91
N VAL A 363 -13.16 -19.97 -2.79
CA VAL A 363 -13.60 -18.58 -2.60
C VAL A 363 -15.11 -18.51 -2.42
N ARG A 364 -15.56 -17.80 -1.41
CA ARG A 364 -16.97 -17.50 -1.15
C ARG A 364 -17.18 -16.01 -1.08
N MET A 365 -17.99 -15.47 -2.00
CA MET A 365 -18.32 -14.05 -2.06
C MET A 365 -19.82 -13.86 -1.87
N ALA A 366 -20.22 -13.18 -0.81
CA ALA A 366 -21.58 -12.74 -0.58
C ALA A 366 -21.73 -11.29 -1.02
N LEU A 367 -22.52 -11.06 -2.08
CA LEU A 367 -22.79 -9.73 -2.61
C LEU A 367 -24.01 -9.14 -1.88
N ARG A 368 -23.84 -7.98 -1.26
CA ARG A 368 -24.95 -7.20 -0.71
C ARG A 368 -25.33 -6.07 -1.67
N GLY A 369 -26.60 -5.94 -1.93
CA GLY A 369 -27.14 -5.02 -2.91
C GLY A 369 -27.30 -5.68 -4.28
N ALA A 370 -28.33 -5.27 -4.99
CA ALA A 370 -28.63 -5.77 -6.33
C ALA A 370 -28.42 -4.64 -7.33
N PHE A 371 -27.78 -4.96 -8.44
CA PHE A 371 -27.91 -4.17 -9.65
C PHE A 371 -29.40 -4.15 -10.06
N PRO A 372 -29.91 -3.06 -10.67
CA PRO A 372 -31.32 -3.02 -11.08
C PRO A 372 -31.72 -4.27 -11.86
N ARG A 373 -32.81 -4.90 -11.44
CA ARG A 373 -33.34 -6.09 -12.12
C ARG A 373 -33.50 -5.82 -13.61
N GLY A 374 -32.91 -6.68 -14.45
CA GLY A 374 -33.04 -6.61 -15.90
C GLY A 374 -32.02 -5.70 -16.60
N ALA A 375 -31.14 -5.02 -15.87
CA ALA A 375 -30.03 -4.32 -16.51
C ALA A 375 -29.08 -5.36 -17.13
N ARG A 376 -28.92 -5.32 -18.43
CA ARG A 376 -27.92 -6.07 -19.18
C ARG A 376 -26.86 -5.10 -19.67
N ILE A 377 -25.61 -5.42 -19.43
CA ILE A 377 -24.46 -4.69 -19.94
C ILE A 377 -23.85 -5.57 -21.03
N ASP A 378 -23.71 -5.01 -22.24
CA ASP A 378 -23.00 -5.70 -23.31
C ASP A 378 -21.50 -5.78 -22.92
N PRO A 379 -20.92 -6.97 -22.79
CA PRO A 379 -19.51 -7.11 -22.48
C PRO A 379 -18.58 -6.36 -23.46
N ARG A 380 -19.00 -6.26 -24.74
CA ARG A 380 -18.24 -5.53 -25.77
C ARG A 380 -18.25 -4.01 -25.57
N SER A 381 -19.16 -3.48 -24.74
CA SER A 381 -19.19 -2.05 -24.40
C SER A 381 -18.18 -1.67 -23.31
N VAL A 382 -17.57 -2.64 -22.61
CA VAL A 382 -16.53 -2.37 -21.62
C VAL A 382 -15.27 -1.91 -22.32
N PRO A 383 -14.75 -0.69 -22.05
CA PRO A 383 -13.58 -0.18 -22.77
C PRO A 383 -12.30 -0.94 -22.38
N GLU A 384 -11.31 -0.98 -23.27
CA GLU A 384 -10.00 -1.55 -22.95
C GLU A 384 -9.24 -0.69 -21.92
N ALA A 385 -9.38 0.62 -21.99
CA ALA A 385 -8.86 1.59 -21.03
C ALA A 385 -7.37 1.36 -20.66
N GLY A 386 -6.53 0.97 -21.63
CA GLY A 386 -5.15 0.53 -21.40
C GLY A 386 -4.29 1.53 -20.66
N ALA A 387 -4.42 2.82 -20.97
CA ALA A 387 -3.64 3.91 -20.40
C ALA A 387 -4.30 4.60 -19.18
N ASN A 388 -5.50 4.18 -18.77
CA ASN A 388 -6.19 4.78 -17.65
C ASN A 388 -5.56 4.35 -16.33
N TYR A 389 -5.71 5.20 -15.31
CA TYR A 389 -5.33 4.84 -13.94
C TYR A 389 -6.17 3.62 -13.48
N PRO A 390 -5.53 2.54 -13.00
CA PRO A 390 -6.22 1.30 -12.72
C PRO A 390 -6.88 1.33 -11.33
N GLU A 391 -8.17 1.26 -11.31
CA GLU A 391 -9.00 1.00 -10.13
C GLU A 391 -10.17 0.13 -10.54
N HIS A 392 -10.77 -0.63 -9.64
CA HIS A 392 -11.89 -1.51 -10.01
C HIS A 392 -13.06 -0.76 -10.66
N SER A 393 -13.22 0.51 -10.31
CA SER A 393 -14.26 1.42 -10.83
C SER A 393 -13.99 1.95 -12.24
N MET A 394 -12.78 1.73 -12.81
CA MET A 394 -12.34 2.30 -14.10
C MET A 394 -13.22 1.92 -15.29
N PHE A 395 -13.89 0.78 -15.21
CA PHE A 395 -14.75 0.26 -16.26
C PHE A 395 -16.22 0.66 -16.10
N GLY A 396 -16.58 1.33 -14.99
CA GLY A 396 -17.97 1.49 -14.62
C GLY A 396 -18.64 0.14 -14.25
N PRO A 397 -19.96 0.03 -14.39
CA PRO A 397 -20.67 -1.21 -14.11
C PRO A 397 -20.21 -2.36 -15.02
N LEU A 398 -19.82 -3.49 -14.45
CA LEU A 398 -19.37 -4.66 -15.18
C LEU A 398 -20.54 -5.56 -15.63
N PRO A 399 -20.38 -6.30 -16.73
CA PRO A 399 -21.43 -7.18 -17.27
C PRO A 399 -21.64 -8.49 -16.47
N ALA A 400 -20.73 -8.80 -15.53
CA ALA A 400 -20.86 -9.90 -14.57
C ALA A 400 -21.03 -9.36 -13.15
N TYR A 401 -21.83 -10.03 -12.31
CA TYR A 401 -21.91 -9.62 -10.91
C TYR A 401 -20.79 -10.25 -10.04
N GLY A 402 -20.28 -11.40 -10.43
CA GLY A 402 -19.20 -12.10 -9.75
C GLY A 402 -17.84 -11.73 -10.34
N LEU A 403 -17.48 -12.25 -11.51
CA LEU A 403 -16.14 -12.05 -12.08
C LEU A 403 -16.21 -11.73 -13.58
N PHE A 404 -15.63 -10.60 -13.97
CA PHE A 404 -15.40 -10.26 -15.38
C PHE A 404 -13.96 -10.55 -15.77
N VAL A 405 -13.76 -11.40 -16.77
CA VAL A 405 -12.43 -11.85 -17.24
C VAL A 405 -12.27 -11.50 -18.71
N ARG A 406 -11.20 -10.78 -19.05
CA ARG A 406 -10.90 -10.42 -20.45
C ARG A 406 -9.40 -10.49 -20.72
N HIS A 407 -9.02 -11.02 -21.88
CA HIS A 407 -7.62 -11.21 -22.31
C HIS A 407 -6.81 -11.98 -21.27
N VAL A 408 -7.20 -13.23 -21.01
CA VAL A 408 -6.54 -14.11 -20.03
C VAL A 408 -6.19 -15.45 -20.68
N ARG A 409 -5.06 -16.02 -20.33
CA ARG A 409 -4.61 -17.34 -20.75
C ARG A 409 -4.19 -18.19 -19.54
N GLY A 410 -4.82 -19.34 -19.36
CA GLY A 410 -4.58 -20.21 -18.20
C GLY A 410 -5.29 -19.71 -16.94
N LEU A 411 -6.60 -19.70 -16.95
CA LEU A 411 -7.45 -19.40 -15.79
C LEU A 411 -7.94 -20.69 -15.14
N ALA A 412 -7.76 -20.84 -13.83
CA ALA A 412 -8.38 -21.90 -13.04
C ALA A 412 -9.36 -21.30 -12.00
N LEU A 413 -10.60 -21.75 -12.00
CA LEU A 413 -11.64 -21.38 -11.03
C LEU A 413 -12.13 -22.65 -10.32
N HIS A 414 -11.67 -22.90 -9.11
CA HIS A 414 -12.01 -24.11 -8.37
C HIS A 414 -12.75 -23.80 -7.06
N ASN A 415 -13.93 -24.40 -6.88
CA ASN A 415 -14.76 -24.20 -5.68
C ASN A 415 -15.02 -22.70 -5.39
N VAL A 416 -15.53 -21.97 -6.38
CA VAL A 416 -15.87 -20.56 -6.30
C VAL A 416 -17.37 -20.39 -6.15
N VAL A 417 -17.82 -19.72 -5.10
CA VAL A 417 -19.24 -19.54 -4.77
C VAL A 417 -19.57 -18.06 -4.67
N PHE A 418 -20.51 -17.62 -5.49
CA PHE A 418 -21.14 -16.31 -5.40
C PHE A 418 -22.54 -16.45 -4.82
N SER A 419 -22.89 -15.67 -3.80
CA SER A 419 -24.21 -15.65 -3.18
C SER A 419 -24.73 -14.21 -3.07
N GLY A 420 -26.04 -14.06 -2.86
CA GLY A 420 -26.65 -12.73 -2.68
C GLY A 420 -27.03 -12.00 -3.99
N GLY A 421 -26.63 -12.48 -5.17
CA GLY A 421 -27.00 -11.91 -6.48
C GLY A 421 -28.46 -12.14 -6.88
N GLY A 422 -29.33 -12.56 -5.95
CA GLY A 422 -30.73 -12.87 -6.23
C GLY A 422 -31.51 -11.68 -6.77
N GLY A 423 -31.81 -11.72 -8.07
CA GLY A 423 -32.49 -10.67 -8.80
C GLY A 423 -31.56 -9.82 -9.68
N ASP A 424 -30.26 -10.04 -9.66
CA ASP A 424 -29.33 -9.52 -10.67
C ASP A 424 -29.52 -10.31 -11.98
N GLY A 425 -29.74 -9.61 -13.07
CA GLY A 425 -29.93 -10.24 -14.38
C GLY A 425 -28.62 -10.57 -15.11
N ARG A 426 -27.48 -10.22 -14.53
CA ARG A 426 -26.16 -10.51 -15.09
C ARG A 426 -25.72 -11.94 -14.72
N PRO A 427 -24.89 -12.60 -15.55
CA PRO A 427 -24.27 -13.88 -15.15
C PRO A 427 -23.27 -13.69 -14.00
N ALA A 428 -22.94 -14.79 -13.30
CA ALA A 428 -21.92 -14.77 -12.26
C ALA A 428 -20.53 -14.50 -12.83
N VAL A 429 -20.20 -15.12 -13.97
CA VAL A 429 -18.89 -14.99 -14.61
C VAL A 429 -19.07 -14.71 -16.11
N ILE A 430 -18.28 -13.79 -16.62
CA ILE A 430 -18.10 -13.60 -18.07
C ILE A 430 -16.62 -13.81 -18.39
N LEU A 431 -16.39 -14.64 -19.41
CA LEU A 431 -15.10 -14.88 -20.02
C LEU A 431 -15.12 -14.28 -21.44
N ASP A 432 -14.28 -13.30 -21.70
CA ASP A 432 -14.16 -12.58 -22.97
C ASP A 432 -12.69 -12.65 -23.43
N ASP A 433 -12.42 -13.28 -24.58
CA ASP A 433 -11.06 -13.62 -25.03
C ASP A 433 -10.25 -14.32 -23.92
N ALA A 434 -10.82 -15.39 -23.35
CA ALA A 434 -10.16 -16.21 -22.34
C ALA A 434 -9.82 -17.59 -22.92
N GLY A 435 -8.58 -18.03 -22.77
CA GLY A 435 -8.10 -19.32 -23.28
C GLY A 435 -7.46 -20.19 -22.22
N ARG A 436 -7.53 -21.52 -22.41
CA ARG A 436 -7.07 -22.54 -21.43
C ARG A 436 -7.70 -22.30 -20.06
N VAL A 437 -9.03 -22.36 -20.03
CA VAL A 437 -9.83 -22.15 -18.81
C VAL A 437 -10.21 -23.50 -18.22
N ASP A 438 -9.98 -23.67 -16.93
CA ASP A 438 -10.36 -24.80 -16.11
C ASP A 438 -11.34 -24.34 -15.02
N VAL A 439 -12.55 -24.90 -15.02
CA VAL A 439 -13.61 -24.49 -14.06
C VAL A 439 -14.21 -25.72 -13.42
N ASP A 440 -14.08 -25.81 -12.10
CA ASP A 440 -14.69 -26.86 -11.29
C ASP A 440 -15.31 -26.26 -10.02
N GLY A 441 -16.56 -26.68 -9.74
CA GLY A 441 -17.26 -26.25 -8.52
C GLY A 441 -17.67 -24.77 -8.48
N LEU A 442 -17.89 -24.12 -9.63
CA LEU A 442 -18.47 -22.77 -9.71
C LEU A 442 -19.95 -22.78 -9.34
N ARG A 443 -20.38 -21.87 -8.44
CA ARG A 443 -21.78 -21.74 -8.02
C ARG A 443 -22.19 -20.27 -7.88
N PRO A 444 -23.35 -19.81 -8.44
CA PRO A 444 -24.14 -20.57 -9.39
C PRO A 444 -23.37 -20.81 -10.68
N ASP A 445 -23.71 -21.88 -11.36
CA ASP A 445 -23.20 -22.24 -12.69
C ASP A 445 -23.82 -21.36 -13.76
N SER A 446 -23.57 -20.04 -13.67
CA SER A 446 -24.03 -19.06 -14.66
C SER A 446 -22.84 -18.34 -15.25
N MET A 447 -22.20 -18.99 -16.19
CA MET A 447 -21.04 -18.48 -16.90
C MET A 447 -21.37 -18.23 -18.37
N VAL A 448 -20.86 -17.12 -18.89
CA VAL A 448 -20.94 -16.79 -20.32
C VAL A 448 -19.55 -16.71 -20.89
N VAL A 449 -19.30 -17.45 -21.95
CA VAL A 449 -18.04 -17.44 -22.70
C VAL A 449 -18.28 -16.72 -24.02
N LEU A 450 -17.50 -15.70 -24.29
CA LEU A 450 -17.49 -14.96 -25.55
C LEU A 450 -16.28 -15.39 -26.38
N PRO A 451 -16.42 -15.38 -27.71
CA PRO A 451 -15.32 -15.76 -28.61
C PRO A 451 -14.13 -14.80 -28.55
#